data_29fc0121d17c10a4615755afd71a9d77
#
_entry.id   29fc0121d17c10a4615755afd71a9d77
#
_cell.length_a   1.000
_cell.length_b   1.000
_cell.length_c   1.000
_cell.angle_alpha   90.00
_cell.angle_beta   90.00
_cell.angle_gamma   90.00
#
_symmetry.space_group_name_H-M   'P 1'
#
loop_
_entity.id
_entity.type
_entity.pdbx_description
1 polymer ?
#
loop_
_entity_poly.entity_id
_entity_poly.type
_entity_poly.pdbx_seq_one_letter_code
_entity_poly.pdbx_strand_id
1 'polypeptide(L)'
;IPEDMNSWYDAVKAMSDTPNDMGARTVVLEKSKMVAAGLNDNFNVLSRQKSETSEVLSRTLNRVNDIAKELVDVHKALVKTP
;
A
#
# COMPACT_ATOMS: atom_id res chain seq x y z
N ILE A 1 10.84 -4.09 7.04
CA ILE A 1 11.70 -3.12 6.33
C ILE A 1 12.76 -2.51 7.23
N PRO A 2 12.45 -2.00 8.44
CA PRO A 2 13.51 -1.40 9.27
C PRO A 2 14.68 -2.33 9.55
N GLU A 3 14.44 -3.63 9.73
CA GLU A 3 15.49 -4.62 9.92
C GLU A 3 16.33 -4.80 8.66
N ASP A 4 15.68 -4.86 7.48
CA ASP A 4 16.38 -5.00 6.21
C ASP A 4 17.22 -3.77 5.92
N MET A 5 16.71 -2.58 6.20
CA MET A 5 17.47 -1.34 6.03
C MET A 5 18.62 -1.23 6.99
N ASN A 6 18.44 -1.65 8.24
CA ASN A 6 19.52 -1.69 9.22
C ASN A 6 20.61 -2.68 8.81
N SER A 7 20.22 -3.86 8.32
CA SER A 7 21.17 -4.86 7.80
C SER A 7 21.94 -4.33 6.61
N TRP A 8 21.27 -3.63 5.72
CA TRP A 8 21.92 -3.01 4.57
C TRP A 8 22.90 -1.92 5.01
N TYR A 9 22.50 -1.07 5.94
CA TYR A 9 23.36 -0.02 6.47
C TYR A 9 24.62 -0.60 7.13
N ASP A 10 24.47 -1.64 7.95
CA ASP A 10 25.59 -2.31 8.60
C ASP A 10 26.53 -2.94 7.58
N ALA A 11 25.98 -3.53 6.53
CA ALA A 11 26.77 -4.11 5.44
C ALA A 11 27.57 -3.04 4.67
N VAL A 12 26.96 -1.88 4.41
CA VAL A 12 27.64 -0.74 3.77
C VAL A 12 28.76 -0.23 4.65
N LYS A 13 28.53 -0.13 5.95
CA LYS A 13 29.53 0.32 6.91
C LYS A 13 30.71 -0.66 6.96
N ALA A 14 30.43 -1.96 7.00
CA ALA A 14 31.48 -2.99 6.97
C ALA A 14 32.30 -2.93 5.70
N MET A 15 31.65 -2.74 4.55
CA MET A 15 32.34 -2.58 3.25
C MET A 15 33.21 -1.31 3.24
N SER A 16 32.74 -0.23 3.87
CA SER A 16 33.51 1.03 3.97
C SER A 16 34.81 0.84 4.75
N ASP A 17 34.79 -0.02 5.78
CA ASP A 17 35.98 -0.35 6.56
C ASP A 17 36.96 -1.25 5.81
N THR A 18 36.47 -2.07 4.90
CA THR A 18 37.28 -3.03 4.11
C THR A 18 36.92 -2.97 2.62
N PRO A 19 37.21 -1.87 1.92
CA PRO A 19 36.70 -1.64 0.55
C PRO A 19 37.22 -2.65 -0.49
N ASN A 20 38.30 -3.33 -0.22
CA ASN A 20 38.87 -4.33 -1.14
C ASN A 20 38.37 -5.75 -0.84
N ASP A 21 37.55 -5.93 0.16
CA ASP A 21 37.00 -7.25 0.51
C ASP A 21 35.81 -7.56 -0.40
N MET A 22 35.97 -8.58 -1.26
CA MET A 22 34.96 -9.04 -2.18
C MET A 22 33.77 -9.63 -1.43
N GLY A 23 33.99 -10.27 -0.29
CA GLY A 23 32.92 -10.81 0.55
C GLY A 23 32.03 -9.69 1.10
N ALA A 24 32.61 -8.60 1.57
CA ALA A 24 31.84 -7.45 2.05
C ALA A 24 31.00 -6.81 0.94
N ARG A 25 31.55 -6.71 -0.27
CA ARG A 25 30.80 -6.21 -1.43
C ARG A 25 29.63 -7.10 -1.80
N THR A 26 29.82 -8.41 -1.76
CA THR A 26 28.76 -9.37 -2.03
C THR A 26 27.62 -9.24 -1.02
N VAL A 27 27.95 -9.06 0.26
CA VAL A 27 26.94 -8.86 1.31
C VAL A 27 26.14 -7.59 1.06
N VAL A 28 26.78 -6.48 0.69
CA VAL A 28 26.09 -5.24 0.35
C VAL A 28 25.12 -5.46 -0.81
N LEU A 29 25.58 -6.16 -1.85
CA LEU A 29 24.74 -6.45 -3.01
C LEU A 29 23.51 -7.27 -2.63
N GLU A 30 23.70 -8.32 -1.84
CA GLU A 30 22.58 -9.15 -1.36
C GLU A 30 21.60 -8.37 -0.50
N LYS A 31 22.10 -7.56 0.44
CA LYS A 31 21.25 -6.72 1.29
C LYS A 31 20.51 -5.66 0.49
N SER A 32 21.15 -5.10 -0.54
CA SER A 32 20.49 -4.16 -1.45
C SER A 32 19.32 -4.81 -2.20
N LYS A 33 19.50 -6.05 -2.65
CA LYS A 33 18.43 -6.82 -3.31
C LYS A 33 17.27 -7.09 -2.36
N MET A 34 17.55 -7.41 -1.10
CA MET A 34 16.52 -7.64 -0.09
C MET A 34 15.71 -6.37 0.20
N VAL A 35 16.37 -5.22 0.32
CA VAL A 35 15.69 -3.93 0.52
C VAL A 35 14.81 -3.62 -0.70
N ALA A 36 15.33 -3.80 -1.90
CA ALA A 36 14.58 -3.55 -3.13
C ALA A 36 13.35 -4.47 -3.24
N ALA A 37 13.50 -5.75 -2.91
CA ALA A 37 12.39 -6.70 -2.92
C ALA A 37 11.32 -6.31 -1.88
N GLY A 38 11.74 -5.92 -0.67
CA GLY A 38 10.82 -5.47 0.38
C GLY A 38 10.03 -4.22 -0.01
N LEU A 39 10.70 -3.24 -0.64
CA LEU A 39 10.05 -2.04 -1.15
C LEU A 39 9.05 -2.36 -2.25
N ASN A 40 9.41 -3.26 -3.16
CA ASN A 40 8.53 -3.70 -4.23
C ASN A 40 7.28 -4.40 -3.69
N ASP A 41 7.46 -5.29 -2.71
CA ASP A 41 6.32 -5.97 -2.06
C ASP A 41 5.40 -4.97 -1.37
N ASN A 42 5.95 -4.00 -0.67
CA ASN A 42 5.16 -2.95 -0.02
C ASN A 42 4.39 -2.10 -1.04
N PHE A 43 5.03 -1.75 -2.14
CA PHE A 43 4.37 -1.03 -3.22
C PHE A 43 3.16 -1.82 -3.76
N ASN A 44 3.33 -3.12 -3.98
CA ASN A 44 2.27 -3.99 -4.49
C ASN A 44 1.11 -4.09 -3.49
N VAL A 45 1.41 -4.23 -2.19
CA VAL A 45 0.39 -4.26 -1.13
C VAL A 45 -0.38 -2.94 -1.08
N LEU A 46 0.31 -1.81 -1.11
CA LEU A 46 -0.33 -0.49 -1.08
C LEU A 46 -1.17 -0.24 -2.33
N SER A 47 -0.71 -0.65 -3.50
CA SER A 47 -1.46 -0.52 -4.75
C SER A 47 -2.76 -1.33 -4.70
N ARG A 48 -2.70 -2.55 -4.16
CA ARG A 48 -3.88 -3.39 -3.98
C ARG A 48 -4.86 -2.78 -3.00
N GLN A 49 -4.37 -2.29 -1.85
CA GLN A 49 -5.21 -1.63 -0.85
C GLN A 49 -5.89 -0.39 -1.41
N LYS A 50 -5.17 0.40 -2.20
CA LYS A 50 -5.74 1.57 -2.88
C LYS A 50 -6.88 1.17 -3.81
N SER A 51 -6.69 0.12 -4.60
CA SER A 51 -7.70 -0.39 -5.53
C SER A 51 -8.94 -0.89 -4.78
N GLU A 52 -8.74 -1.69 -3.72
CA GLU A 52 -9.83 -2.21 -2.89
C GLU A 52 -10.61 -1.09 -2.20
N THR A 53 -9.91 -0.08 -1.69
CA THR A 53 -10.53 1.08 -1.06
C THR A 53 -11.37 1.88 -2.06
N SER A 54 -10.87 2.05 -3.29
CA SER A 54 -11.60 2.73 -4.36
C SER A 54 -12.88 1.98 -4.73
N GLU A 55 -12.84 0.65 -4.78
CA GLU A 55 -14.01 -0.18 -5.04
C GLU A 55 -15.05 -0.06 -3.92
N VAL A 56 -14.62 -0.12 -2.66
CA VAL A 56 -15.51 0.04 -1.51
C VAL A 56 -16.15 1.41 -1.52
N LEU A 57 -15.37 2.45 -1.82
CA LEU A 57 -15.88 3.82 -1.90
C LEU A 57 -16.95 3.94 -2.99
N SER A 58 -16.69 3.41 -4.19
CA SER A 58 -17.66 3.45 -5.30
C SER A 58 -18.96 2.74 -4.94
N ARG A 59 -18.87 1.55 -4.34
CA ARG A 59 -20.06 0.81 -3.91
C ARG A 59 -20.84 1.58 -2.84
N THR A 60 -20.15 2.19 -1.89
CA THR A 60 -20.77 2.97 -0.82
C THR A 60 -21.48 4.18 -1.39
N LEU A 61 -20.86 4.92 -2.33
CA LEU A 61 -21.48 6.06 -2.98
C LEU A 61 -22.71 5.65 -3.79
N ASN A 62 -22.65 4.54 -4.51
CA ASN A 62 -23.80 4.03 -5.25
C ASN A 62 -24.95 3.68 -4.30
N ARG A 63 -24.65 3.07 -3.17
CA ARG A 63 -25.64 2.72 -2.16
C ARG A 63 -26.27 3.97 -1.54
N VAL A 64 -25.47 4.98 -1.24
CA VAL A 64 -25.96 6.27 -0.74
C VAL A 64 -26.90 6.90 -1.75
N ASN A 65 -26.54 6.89 -3.03
CA ASN A 65 -27.38 7.43 -4.09
C ASN A 65 -28.70 6.66 -4.22
N ASP A 66 -28.66 5.33 -4.10
CA ASP A 66 -29.88 4.50 -4.15
C ASP A 66 -30.80 4.79 -2.97
N ILE A 67 -30.25 4.91 -1.78
CA ILE A 67 -31.02 5.27 -0.57
C ILE A 67 -31.64 6.66 -0.73
N ALA A 68 -30.90 7.62 -1.26
CA ALA A 68 -31.40 8.96 -1.51
C ALA A 68 -32.59 8.95 -2.48
N LYS A 69 -32.52 8.15 -3.54
CA LYS A 69 -33.63 7.99 -4.49
C LYS A 69 -34.84 7.35 -3.84
N GLU A 70 -34.66 6.31 -3.05
CA GLU A 70 -35.74 5.68 -2.29
C GLU A 70 -36.40 6.67 -1.34
N LEU A 71 -35.60 7.50 -0.67
CA LEU A 71 -36.11 8.52 0.24
C LEU A 71 -36.98 9.55 -0.49
N VAL A 72 -36.53 9.99 -1.68
CA VAL A 72 -37.32 10.90 -2.52
C VAL A 72 -38.62 10.23 -2.95
N ASP A 73 -38.60 8.97 -3.35
CA ASP A 73 -39.79 8.23 -3.77
C ASP A 73 -40.80 8.09 -2.62
N VAL A 74 -40.33 7.78 -1.41
CA VAL A 74 -41.16 7.71 -0.22
C VAL A 74 -41.80 9.07 0.08
N HIS A 75 -41.02 10.14 0.00
CA HIS A 75 -41.50 11.49 0.23
C HIS A 75 -42.61 11.87 -0.76
N LYS A 76 -42.40 11.56 -2.03
CA LYS A 76 -43.43 11.80 -3.08
C LYS A 76 -44.71 11.01 -2.79
N ALA A 77 -44.61 9.78 -2.36
CA ALA A 77 -45.73 8.94 -2.01
C ALA A 77 -46.52 9.54 -0.82
N LEU A 78 -45.80 10.00 0.20
CA LEU A 78 -46.39 10.62 1.38
C LEU A 78 -47.13 11.93 1.04
N VAL A 79 -46.57 12.73 0.14
CA VAL A 79 -47.18 14.00 -0.30
C VAL A 79 -48.47 13.76 -1.08
N LYS A 80 -48.55 12.66 -1.83
CA LYS A 80 -49.74 12.29 -2.64
C LYS A 80 -50.85 11.66 -1.82
N THR A 81 -50.56 11.18 -0.62
CA THR A 81 -51.56 10.56 0.26
C THR A 81 -52.16 11.62 1.20
N PRO A 82 -53.45 11.95 1.07
CA PRO A 82 -54.08 12.93 1.95
C PRO A 82 -54.22 12.42 3.38
#